data_9a41d36c125ebc5c1ffb780a48fe9155
#
_entry.id   9a41d36c125ebc5c1ffb780a48fe9155
#
_cell.length_a   1.000
_cell.length_b   1.000
_cell.length_c   1.000
_cell.angle_alpha   90.00
_cell.angle_beta   90.00
_cell.angle_gamma   90.00
#
_symmetry.space_group_name_H-M   'P 1'
#
loop_
_entity.id
_entity.type
_entity.pdbx_description
1 polymer ?
#
loop_
_entity_poly.entity_id
_entity_poly.type
_entity_poly.pdbx_seq_one_letter_code
_entity_poly.pdbx_strand_id
1 'polypeptide(L)'
;KTSLAFDTLYAEGQRRYVESLSPYARQFVGQVPKPIFEKIEGLAPAVAIEQRSTGSTPRSTVGTLTEMYDFFRVLAARLGVMHCPDCGVPVGAQSVDESVDRILDIPEGTRMLLLAPVELKVGQTPESFLTGLKAAGYVRLRIDGTTYRLDENPPLDRKKKNRLELVIDRITANPEERSRIAQSVEAAFEAGNGTLLVARAVDDGHGNPLEEPDWPIDIHSRFLACPECGQGFRPLEPREFSFNSPLGWCEVCDGLGTRTGVEHQALIRDASLS
;
A
#
# COMPACT_ATOMS: atom_id res chain seq x y z
N LYS A 1 -47.72 0.08 6.81
CA LYS A 1 -47.16 0.19 8.16
C LYS A 1 -45.93 1.08 8.22
N THR A 2 -45.04 1.01 7.25
CA THR A 2 -43.80 1.81 7.17
C THR A 2 -44.10 3.29 7.05
N SER A 3 -45.01 3.70 6.16
CA SER A 3 -45.40 5.11 6.01
C SER A 3 -45.96 5.72 7.28
N LEU A 4 -46.81 4.99 8.03
CA LEU A 4 -47.29 5.47 9.31
C LEU A 4 -46.17 5.65 10.33
N ALA A 5 -45.20 4.72 10.34
CA ALA A 5 -44.09 4.79 11.32
C ALA A 5 -43.09 5.91 10.95
N PHE A 6 -42.67 6.02 9.71
CA PHE A 6 -41.63 6.95 9.29
C PHE A 6 -42.19 8.29 8.83
N ASP A 7 -43.18 8.27 7.92
CA ASP A 7 -43.66 9.49 7.28
C ASP A 7 -44.63 10.27 8.18
N THR A 8 -45.16 9.65 9.25
CA THR A 8 -46.08 10.30 10.18
C THR A 8 -45.53 10.39 11.61
N LEU A 9 -45.35 9.27 12.31
CA LEU A 9 -44.97 9.30 13.72
C LEU A 9 -43.56 9.79 13.95
N TYR A 10 -42.57 9.26 13.19
CA TYR A 10 -41.19 9.69 13.30
C TYR A 10 -41.02 11.13 12.80
N ALA A 11 -41.60 11.48 11.66
CA ALA A 11 -41.51 12.81 11.08
C ALA A 11 -42.09 13.89 12.03
N GLU A 12 -43.22 13.63 12.66
CA GLU A 12 -43.83 14.56 13.65
C GLU A 12 -42.99 14.60 14.94
N GLY A 13 -42.49 13.49 15.44
CA GLY A 13 -41.60 13.44 16.60
C GLY A 13 -40.34 14.23 16.38
N GLN A 14 -39.71 14.05 15.24
CA GLN A 14 -38.50 14.77 14.84
C GLN A 14 -38.78 16.29 14.67
N ARG A 15 -39.89 16.66 14.03
CA ARG A 15 -40.30 18.05 13.88
C ARG A 15 -40.47 18.73 15.23
N ARG A 16 -41.19 18.13 16.18
CA ARG A 16 -41.37 18.67 17.54
C ARG A 16 -40.06 18.81 18.30
N TYR A 17 -39.17 17.80 18.14
CA TYR A 17 -37.85 17.87 18.74
C TYR A 17 -37.03 19.06 18.17
N VAL A 18 -36.99 19.22 16.86
CA VAL A 18 -36.31 20.35 16.21
C VAL A 18 -36.89 21.68 16.65
N GLU A 19 -38.22 21.80 16.79
CA GLU A 19 -38.88 23.01 17.30
C GLU A 19 -38.51 23.36 18.75
N SER A 20 -38.14 22.36 19.55
CA SER A 20 -37.66 22.57 20.92
C SER A 20 -36.23 23.10 21.01
N LEU A 21 -35.45 23.02 19.94
CA LEU A 21 -34.08 23.51 19.88
C LEU A 21 -34.02 25.04 19.80
N SER A 22 -32.88 25.62 20.17
CA SER A 22 -32.62 27.07 20.00
C SER A 22 -32.70 27.49 18.53
N PRO A 23 -33.03 28.75 18.22
CA PRO A 23 -33.04 29.28 16.84
C PRO A 23 -31.73 29.06 16.10
N TYR A 24 -30.62 29.13 16.81
CA TYR A 24 -29.30 28.88 16.25
C TYR A 24 -29.13 27.40 15.84
N ALA A 25 -29.46 26.47 16.72
CA ALA A 25 -29.37 25.04 16.46
C ALA A 25 -30.27 24.58 15.30
N ARG A 26 -31.47 25.21 15.16
CA ARG A 26 -32.40 24.90 14.06
C ARG A 26 -31.86 25.21 12.67
N GLN A 27 -30.89 26.13 12.53
CA GLN A 27 -30.28 26.46 11.25
C GLN A 27 -29.42 25.30 10.68
N PHE A 28 -28.92 24.44 11.55
CA PHE A 28 -28.07 23.30 11.17
C PHE A 28 -28.82 21.98 11.03
N VAL A 29 -30.05 21.92 11.50
CA VAL A 29 -30.90 20.71 11.43
C VAL A 29 -31.95 20.95 10.35
N GLY A 30 -31.95 20.10 9.32
CA GLY A 30 -32.91 20.21 8.22
C GLY A 30 -34.36 20.23 8.74
N GLN A 31 -35.19 21.09 8.16
CA GLN A 31 -36.62 21.16 8.51
C GLN A 31 -37.33 19.94 7.91
N VAL A 32 -38.05 19.21 8.76
CA VAL A 32 -38.94 18.12 8.34
C VAL A 32 -40.32 18.72 8.06
N PRO A 33 -40.90 18.50 6.87
CA PRO A 33 -42.23 18.98 6.58
C PRO A 33 -43.27 18.38 7.53
N LYS A 34 -44.29 19.15 7.87
CA LYS A 34 -45.36 18.69 8.78
C LYS A 34 -46.17 17.59 8.08
N PRO A 35 -46.22 16.36 8.67
CA PRO A 35 -47.04 15.30 8.11
C PRO A 35 -48.54 15.61 8.23
N ILE A 36 -49.35 15.00 7.37
CA ILE A 36 -50.82 15.18 7.38
C ILE A 36 -51.43 14.17 8.34
N PHE A 37 -52.04 14.68 9.43
CA PHE A 37 -52.80 13.90 10.41
C PHE A 37 -53.82 14.78 11.13
N GLU A 38 -54.83 14.16 11.70
CA GLU A 38 -55.86 14.89 12.45
C GLU A 38 -55.35 15.28 13.84
N LYS A 39 -54.87 14.31 14.63
CA LYS A 39 -54.39 14.52 16.00
C LYS A 39 -53.36 13.48 16.41
N ILE A 40 -52.24 13.94 17.01
CA ILE A 40 -51.24 13.07 17.67
C ILE A 40 -50.89 13.68 19.04
N GLU A 41 -51.13 12.89 20.11
CA GLU A 41 -50.80 13.24 21.49
C GLU A 41 -49.84 12.23 22.09
N GLY A 42 -49.05 12.66 23.09
CA GLY A 42 -48.14 11.77 23.83
C GLY A 42 -46.92 11.27 23.04
N LEU A 43 -46.59 11.95 21.93
CA LEU A 43 -45.43 11.56 21.11
C LEU A 43 -44.13 11.99 21.78
N ALA A 44 -43.31 11.02 22.16
CA ALA A 44 -41.95 11.23 22.66
C ALA A 44 -40.95 11.46 21.48
N PRO A 45 -39.78 12.07 21.75
CA PRO A 45 -38.69 12.09 20.78
C PRO A 45 -38.39 10.67 20.28
N ALA A 46 -38.40 10.50 18.97
CA ALA A 46 -38.24 9.19 18.33
C ALA A 46 -36.91 9.11 17.55
N VAL A 47 -36.27 7.95 17.61
CA VAL A 47 -35.15 7.60 16.76
C VAL A 47 -35.61 6.55 15.76
N ALA A 48 -35.34 6.78 14.48
CA ALA A 48 -35.63 5.83 13.42
C ALA A 48 -34.33 5.22 12.89
N ILE A 49 -34.33 3.92 12.78
CA ILE A 49 -33.26 3.18 12.09
C ILE A 49 -33.89 2.64 10.80
N GLU A 50 -33.56 3.29 9.69
CA GLU A 50 -34.02 2.86 8.38
C GLU A 50 -33.04 1.89 7.76
N GLN A 51 -33.57 0.87 7.10
CA GLN A 51 -32.80 0.06 6.18
C GLN A 51 -32.62 0.86 4.87
N ARG A 52 -31.70 1.83 4.89
CA ARG A 52 -31.35 2.53 3.64
C ARG A 52 -30.44 1.61 2.81
N SER A 53 -30.76 1.46 1.55
CA SER A 53 -29.74 1.17 0.56
C SER A 53 -28.82 2.39 0.55
N THR A 54 -27.73 2.35 1.31
CA THR A 54 -26.64 3.33 1.21
C THR A 54 -26.31 3.45 -0.25
N GLY A 55 -26.31 4.69 -0.79
CA GLY A 55 -25.97 4.94 -2.17
C GLY A 55 -24.69 4.16 -2.48
N SER A 56 -24.76 3.30 -3.49
CA SER A 56 -23.72 2.33 -3.80
C SER A 56 -22.47 3.02 -4.31
N THR A 57 -21.64 3.49 -3.38
CA THR A 57 -20.25 3.70 -3.73
C THR A 57 -19.61 2.32 -3.80
N PRO A 58 -18.99 1.93 -4.91
CA PRO A 58 -18.39 0.60 -5.08
C PRO A 58 -17.39 0.24 -3.95
N ARG A 59 -16.86 1.24 -3.28
CA ARG A 59 -15.92 1.08 -2.15
C ARG A 59 -16.59 0.92 -0.78
N SER A 60 -17.92 1.06 -0.70
CA SER A 60 -18.66 0.91 0.55
C SER A 60 -19.20 -0.50 0.66
N THR A 61 -18.65 -1.28 1.57
CA THR A 61 -19.10 -2.64 1.91
C THR A 61 -19.61 -2.70 3.35
N VAL A 62 -20.34 -3.74 3.69
CA VAL A 62 -20.77 -3.97 5.09
C VAL A 62 -19.55 -3.95 6.02
N GLY A 63 -18.45 -4.60 5.63
CA GLY A 63 -17.23 -4.66 6.43
C GLY A 63 -16.61 -3.29 6.69
N THR A 64 -16.63 -2.36 5.71
CA THR A 64 -16.10 -1.01 5.89
C THR A 64 -17.03 -0.10 6.70
N LEU A 65 -18.36 -0.28 6.55
CA LEU A 65 -19.34 0.50 7.30
C LEU A 65 -19.42 0.09 8.78
N THR A 66 -19.13 -1.17 9.08
CA THR A 66 -19.12 -1.70 10.45
C THR A 66 -17.74 -1.67 11.11
N GLU A 67 -16.72 -1.15 10.40
CA GLU A 67 -15.31 -1.15 10.81
C GLU A 67 -14.70 -2.56 11.00
N MET A 68 -15.46 -3.63 10.77
CA MET A 68 -14.97 -5.01 10.88
C MET A 68 -13.79 -5.29 9.94
N TYR A 69 -13.80 -4.65 8.76
CA TYR A 69 -12.73 -4.79 7.80
C TYR A 69 -11.38 -4.28 8.32
N ASP A 70 -11.39 -3.27 9.18
CA ASP A 70 -10.17 -2.74 9.80
C ASP A 70 -9.53 -3.75 10.75
N PHE A 71 -10.34 -4.51 11.48
CA PHE A 71 -9.84 -5.61 12.31
C PHE A 71 -9.29 -6.76 11.45
N PHE A 72 -9.96 -7.12 10.36
CA PHE A 72 -9.45 -8.17 9.46
C PHE A 72 -8.12 -7.80 8.82
N ARG A 73 -7.91 -6.55 8.42
CA ARG A 73 -6.63 -6.09 7.89
C ARG A 73 -5.49 -6.25 8.90
N VAL A 74 -5.76 -5.87 10.16
CA VAL A 74 -4.76 -6.02 11.23
C VAL A 74 -4.49 -7.49 11.51
N LEU A 75 -5.53 -8.33 11.58
CA LEU A 75 -5.38 -9.78 11.78
C LEU A 75 -4.57 -10.41 10.65
N ALA A 76 -4.90 -10.10 9.39
CA ALA A 76 -4.17 -10.62 8.23
C ALA A 76 -2.69 -10.22 8.26
N ALA A 77 -2.40 -8.94 8.56
CA ALA A 77 -1.02 -8.45 8.63
C ALA A 77 -0.21 -9.01 9.80
N ARG A 78 -0.85 -9.40 10.92
CA ARG A 78 -0.17 -9.83 12.14
C ARG A 78 -0.12 -11.34 12.34
N LEU A 79 -1.15 -12.03 11.92
CA LEU A 79 -1.33 -13.47 12.15
C LEU A 79 -1.45 -14.28 10.85
N GLY A 80 -1.58 -13.61 9.70
CA GLY A 80 -1.65 -14.29 8.41
C GLY A 80 -0.34 -14.96 8.06
N VAL A 81 -0.42 -16.13 7.44
CA VAL A 81 0.72 -16.83 6.85
C VAL A 81 0.84 -16.37 5.40
N MET A 82 1.96 -15.74 5.08
CA MET A 82 2.24 -15.29 3.72
C MET A 82 2.54 -16.50 2.82
N HIS A 83 1.94 -16.51 1.63
CA HIS A 83 2.23 -17.49 0.59
C HIS A 83 2.82 -16.78 -0.62
N CYS A 84 3.74 -17.43 -1.30
CA CYS A 84 4.28 -16.94 -2.56
C CYS A 84 3.16 -16.87 -3.61
N PRO A 85 2.95 -15.75 -4.31
CA PRO A 85 1.90 -15.62 -5.31
C PRO A 85 2.11 -16.53 -6.53
N ASP A 86 3.37 -16.87 -6.85
CA ASP A 86 3.73 -17.66 -8.02
C ASP A 86 3.73 -19.17 -7.72
N CYS A 87 4.28 -19.58 -6.57
CA CYS A 87 4.44 -20.99 -6.20
C CYS A 87 3.32 -21.51 -5.29
N GLY A 88 2.58 -20.61 -4.60
CA GLY A 88 1.50 -20.99 -3.67
C GLY A 88 1.98 -21.58 -2.34
N VAL A 89 3.28 -21.70 -2.12
CA VAL A 89 3.86 -22.28 -0.89
C VAL A 89 4.04 -21.21 0.20
N PRO A 90 4.03 -21.60 1.49
CA PRO A 90 4.30 -20.66 2.57
C PRO A 90 5.69 -20.05 2.44
N VAL A 91 5.78 -18.76 2.69
CA VAL A 91 7.05 -18.02 2.72
C VAL A 91 7.76 -18.28 4.05
N GLY A 92 9.08 -18.52 3.98
CA GLY A 92 9.93 -18.84 5.12
C GLY A 92 11.22 -18.02 5.17
N ALA A 93 12.15 -18.47 5.98
CA ALA A 93 13.48 -17.86 6.08
C ALA A 93 14.39 -18.26 4.91
N GLN A 94 15.28 -17.36 4.51
CA GLN A 94 16.34 -17.62 3.53
C GLN A 94 17.72 -17.42 4.18
N SER A 95 18.64 -18.30 3.93
CA SER A 95 20.02 -18.17 4.42
C SER A 95 20.83 -17.18 3.57
N VAL A 96 21.97 -16.74 4.13
CA VAL A 96 22.92 -15.89 3.40
C VAL A 96 23.47 -16.65 2.17
N ASP A 97 23.82 -17.92 2.34
CA ASP A 97 24.37 -18.75 1.26
C ASP A 97 23.38 -18.92 0.10
N GLU A 98 22.10 -19.18 0.39
CA GLU A 98 21.06 -19.26 -0.64
C GLU A 98 20.89 -17.92 -1.39
N SER A 99 21.02 -16.80 -0.69
CA SER A 99 20.96 -15.46 -1.33
C SER A 99 22.19 -15.24 -2.23
N VAL A 100 23.37 -15.67 -1.79
CA VAL A 100 24.62 -15.58 -2.57
C VAL A 100 24.54 -16.46 -3.82
N ASP A 101 24.05 -17.71 -3.69
CA ASP A 101 23.88 -18.61 -4.81
C ASP A 101 22.98 -18.01 -5.90
N ARG A 102 21.83 -17.43 -5.51
CA ARG A 102 20.92 -16.75 -6.44
C ARG A 102 21.53 -15.52 -7.11
N ILE A 103 22.36 -14.76 -6.39
CA ILE A 103 23.07 -13.61 -6.96
C ILE A 103 24.10 -14.09 -7.99
N LEU A 104 24.73 -15.23 -7.76
CA LEU A 104 25.70 -15.83 -8.67
C LEU A 104 25.05 -16.58 -9.86
N ASP A 105 23.77 -16.93 -9.79
CA ASP A 105 22.99 -17.46 -10.91
C ASP A 105 22.66 -16.36 -11.96
N ILE A 106 22.83 -15.08 -11.61
CA ILE A 106 22.71 -13.98 -12.56
C ILE A 106 23.85 -14.05 -13.57
N PRO A 107 23.60 -13.74 -14.87
CA PRO A 107 24.63 -13.82 -15.90
C PRO A 107 25.94 -13.13 -15.50
N GLU A 108 27.06 -13.82 -15.69
CA GLU A 108 28.39 -13.31 -15.37
C GLU A 108 28.66 -11.96 -16.06
N GLY A 109 29.31 -11.04 -15.38
CA GLY A 109 29.57 -9.71 -15.86
C GLY A 109 28.43 -8.69 -15.62
N THR A 110 27.25 -9.13 -15.14
CA THR A 110 26.16 -8.22 -14.83
C THR A 110 26.53 -7.32 -13.65
N ARG A 111 26.43 -6.00 -13.84
CA ARG A 111 26.62 -5.03 -12.75
C ARG A 111 25.41 -4.95 -11.86
N MET A 112 25.61 -4.90 -10.55
CA MET A 112 24.56 -4.89 -9.55
C MET A 112 24.87 -3.93 -8.41
N LEU A 113 23.81 -3.43 -7.78
CA LEU A 113 23.88 -2.75 -6.49
C LEU A 113 23.28 -3.66 -5.42
N LEU A 114 24.04 -3.89 -4.35
CA LEU A 114 23.52 -4.50 -3.12
C LEU A 114 23.04 -3.37 -2.23
N LEU A 115 21.74 -3.38 -1.92
CA LEU A 115 21.05 -2.28 -1.26
C LEU A 115 20.37 -2.78 0.01
N ALA A 116 20.38 -1.94 1.04
CA ALA A 116 19.64 -2.17 2.26
C ALA A 116 18.49 -1.13 2.36
N PRO A 117 17.22 -1.55 2.48
CA PRO A 117 16.14 -0.62 2.71
C PRO A 117 16.28 0.02 4.08
N VAL A 118 16.15 1.34 4.13
CA VAL A 118 16.24 2.13 5.37
C VAL A 118 15.11 3.14 5.47
N GLU A 119 14.74 3.51 6.69
CA GLU A 119 13.66 4.46 6.93
C GLU A 119 14.10 5.55 7.90
N LEU A 120 13.56 6.76 7.73
CA LEU A 120 13.65 7.80 8.74
C LEU A 120 12.80 7.41 9.95
N LYS A 121 13.40 7.45 11.13
CA LYS A 121 12.66 7.25 12.38
C LYS A 121 11.71 8.41 12.65
N VAL A 122 10.62 8.12 13.33
CA VAL A 122 9.67 9.15 13.76
C VAL A 122 10.39 10.23 14.57
N GLY A 123 10.26 11.49 14.14
CA GLY A 123 10.94 12.63 14.77
C GLY A 123 12.38 12.89 14.30
N GLN A 124 12.97 12.04 13.48
CA GLN A 124 14.30 12.25 12.92
C GLN A 124 14.24 13.26 11.75
N THR A 125 15.20 14.19 11.71
CA THR A 125 15.34 15.12 10.59
C THR A 125 16.17 14.50 9.47
N PRO A 126 15.94 14.86 8.18
CA PRO A 126 16.76 14.40 7.06
C PRO A 126 18.25 14.65 7.27
N GLU A 127 18.61 15.81 7.81
CA GLU A 127 20.00 16.19 8.06
C GLU A 127 20.63 15.28 9.13
N SER A 128 19.91 15.00 10.23
CA SER A 128 20.35 14.09 11.28
C SER A 128 20.50 12.66 10.76
N PHE A 129 19.58 12.23 9.90
CA PHE A 129 19.63 10.91 9.24
C PHE A 129 20.87 10.78 8.36
N LEU A 130 21.08 11.73 7.43
CA LEU A 130 22.26 11.73 6.54
C LEU A 130 23.59 11.82 7.32
N THR A 131 23.62 12.62 8.38
CA THR A 131 24.80 12.71 9.26
C THR A 131 25.08 11.38 9.94
N GLY A 132 24.04 10.68 10.41
CA GLY A 132 24.17 9.35 11.02
C GLY A 132 24.73 8.32 10.04
N LEU A 133 24.25 8.31 8.79
CA LEU A 133 24.77 7.41 7.75
C LEU A 133 26.24 7.70 7.41
N LYS A 134 26.63 8.98 7.31
CA LYS A 134 28.04 9.39 7.10
C LYS A 134 28.93 8.94 8.25
N ALA A 135 28.48 9.12 9.50
CA ALA A 135 29.20 8.69 10.69
C ALA A 135 29.37 7.18 10.78
N ALA A 136 28.41 6.41 10.25
CA ALA A 136 28.47 4.96 10.13
C ALA A 136 29.38 4.47 8.98
N GLY A 137 29.98 5.39 8.20
CA GLY A 137 30.92 5.07 7.13
C GLY A 137 30.30 4.81 5.77
N TYR A 138 29.00 5.02 5.61
CA TYR A 138 28.34 4.85 4.30
C TYR A 138 28.65 6.03 3.37
N VAL A 139 28.70 5.75 2.06
CA VAL A 139 29.10 6.72 1.05
C VAL A 139 27.96 7.14 0.14
N ARG A 140 26.98 6.24 -0.08
CA ARG A 140 25.91 6.44 -1.06
C ARG A 140 24.56 6.04 -0.53
N LEU A 141 23.53 6.78 -0.92
CA LEU A 141 22.12 6.52 -0.66
C LEU A 141 21.36 6.58 -1.99
N ARG A 142 20.52 5.61 -2.24
CA ARG A 142 19.60 5.59 -3.38
C ARG A 142 18.25 6.10 -2.90
N ILE A 143 17.72 7.11 -3.59
CA ILE A 143 16.45 7.77 -3.28
C ILE A 143 15.56 7.64 -4.50
N ASP A 144 14.42 6.99 -4.37
CA ASP A 144 13.44 6.79 -5.43
C ASP A 144 14.06 6.24 -6.74
N GLY A 145 15.04 5.36 -6.61
CA GLY A 145 15.72 4.70 -7.72
C GLY A 145 16.98 5.40 -8.22
N THR A 146 17.32 6.59 -7.76
CA THR A 146 18.52 7.33 -8.17
C THR A 146 19.57 7.32 -7.05
N THR A 147 20.80 6.98 -7.39
CA THR A 147 21.93 6.93 -6.43
C THR A 147 22.61 8.29 -6.29
N TYR A 148 22.70 8.76 -5.05
CA TYR A 148 23.38 10.01 -4.67
C TYR A 148 24.56 9.72 -3.76
N ARG A 149 25.58 10.57 -3.80
CA ARG A 149 26.63 10.58 -2.79
C ARG A 149 26.14 11.32 -1.54
N LEU A 150 26.45 10.78 -0.37
CA LEU A 150 26.02 11.39 0.88
C LEU A 150 26.71 12.74 1.16
N ASP A 151 27.92 12.96 0.63
CA ASP A 151 28.65 14.23 0.75
C ASP A 151 28.01 15.37 -0.06
N GLU A 152 27.24 15.07 -1.09
CA GLU A 152 26.52 16.04 -1.93
C GLU A 152 25.19 16.49 -1.35
N ASN A 153 24.85 16.06 -0.11
CA ASN A 153 23.58 16.34 0.56
C ASN A 153 22.35 16.06 -0.33
N PRO A 154 22.06 14.77 -0.58
CA PRO A 154 20.99 14.37 -1.48
C PRO A 154 19.63 14.96 -1.07
N PRO A 155 18.74 15.25 -2.04
CA PRO A 155 17.45 15.88 -1.81
C PRO A 155 16.50 14.90 -1.09
N LEU A 156 16.27 15.13 0.20
CA LEU A 156 15.28 14.41 1.00
C LEU A 156 14.13 15.34 1.33
N ASP A 157 12.96 15.06 0.74
CA ASP A 157 11.74 15.82 1.03
C ASP A 157 10.96 15.18 2.19
N ARG A 158 10.82 15.92 3.29
CA ARG A 158 10.02 15.51 4.46
C ARG A 158 8.54 15.26 4.17
N LYS A 159 8.01 15.86 3.11
CA LYS A 159 6.59 15.78 2.75
C LYS A 159 6.28 14.57 1.87
N LYS A 160 7.29 13.98 1.26
CA LYS A 160 7.17 12.77 0.43
C LYS A 160 7.63 11.55 1.20
N LYS A 161 6.94 10.43 1.03
CA LYS A 161 7.45 9.12 1.46
C LYS A 161 8.45 8.65 0.41
N ASN A 162 9.72 9.09 0.55
CA ASN A 162 10.79 8.62 -0.33
C ASN A 162 11.11 7.15 -0.03
N ARG A 163 11.42 6.39 -1.08
CA ARG A 163 12.02 5.07 -0.96
C ARG A 163 13.52 5.25 -0.77
N LEU A 164 14.03 4.90 0.40
CA LEU A 164 15.43 5.07 0.78
C LEU A 164 16.12 3.72 0.83
N GLU A 165 17.20 3.59 0.10
CA GLU A 165 17.99 2.37 -0.02
C GLU A 165 19.47 2.70 0.13
N LEU A 166 20.08 2.15 1.18
CA LEU A 166 21.50 2.34 1.46
C LEU A 166 22.32 1.47 0.51
N VAL A 167 23.24 2.05 -0.25
CA VAL A 167 24.12 1.29 -1.13
C VAL A 167 25.25 0.68 -0.30
N ILE A 168 25.20 -0.63 -0.12
CA ILE A 168 26.21 -1.39 0.65
C ILE A 168 27.43 -1.67 -0.22
N ASP A 169 27.21 -2.25 -1.42
CA ASP A 169 28.30 -2.54 -2.35
C ASP A 169 27.82 -2.39 -3.80
N ARG A 170 28.78 -2.23 -4.71
CA ARG A 170 28.60 -2.27 -6.15
C ARG A 170 29.44 -3.42 -6.68
N ILE A 171 28.79 -4.47 -7.10
CA ILE A 171 29.42 -5.70 -7.51
C ILE A 171 29.13 -6.02 -8.97
N THR A 172 29.93 -6.93 -9.50
CA THR A 172 29.67 -7.60 -10.78
C THR A 172 29.48 -9.10 -10.48
N ALA A 173 28.52 -9.74 -11.13
CA ALA A 173 28.33 -11.18 -10.98
C ALA A 173 29.61 -11.90 -11.41
N ASN A 174 30.36 -12.43 -10.44
CA ASN A 174 31.59 -13.17 -10.66
C ASN A 174 31.73 -14.28 -9.59
N PRO A 175 31.69 -15.55 -9.97
CA PRO A 175 31.83 -16.67 -9.03
C PRO A 175 33.13 -16.63 -8.22
N GLU A 176 34.21 -16.05 -8.76
CA GLU A 176 35.50 -15.94 -8.06
C GLU A 176 35.43 -14.98 -6.87
N GLU A 177 34.48 -14.04 -6.88
CA GLU A 177 34.26 -13.07 -5.78
C GLU A 177 33.24 -13.52 -4.74
N ARG A 178 32.87 -14.81 -4.71
CA ARG A 178 31.85 -15.37 -3.80
C ARG A 178 32.01 -14.91 -2.35
N SER A 179 33.22 -14.92 -1.83
CA SER A 179 33.50 -14.54 -0.43
C SER A 179 33.22 -13.04 -0.17
N ARG A 180 33.57 -12.18 -1.12
CA ARG A 180 33.27 -10.75 -1.05
C ARG A 180 31.77 -10.50 -1.12
N ILE A 181 31.09 -11.16 -2.07
CA ILE A 181 29.64 -11.08 -2.24
C ILE A 181 28.94 -11.51 -0.95
N ALA A 182 29.35 -12.61 -0.32
CA ALA A 182 28.77 -13.09 0.94
C ALA A 182 28.91 -12.06 2.08
N GLN A 183 30.07 -11.42 2.22
CA GLN A 183 30.27 -10.36 3.20
C GLN A 183 29.37 -9.14 2.95
N SER A 184 29.23 -8.74 1.69
CA SER A 184 28.37 -7.63 1.31
C SER A 184 26.88 -7.95 1.48
N VAL A 185 26.46 -9.19 1.21
CA VAL A 185 25.10 -9.69 1.47
C VAL A 185 24.80 -9.68 2.97
N GLU A 186 25.73 -10.13 3.81
CA GLU A 186 25.56 -10.12 5.27
C GLU A 186 25.44 -8.69 5.80
N ALA A 187 26.32 -7.80 5.38
CA ALA A 187 26.26 -6.37 5.75
C ALA A 187 24.94 -5.71 5.27
N ALA A 188 24.44 -6.09 4.10
CA ALA A 188 23.17 -5.59 3.59
C ALA A 188 21.98 -6.09 4.43
N PHE A 189 21.96 -7.36 4.82
CA PHE A 189 20.93 -7.89 5.71
C PHE A 189 20.95 -7.23 7.10
N GLU A 190 22.14 -6.95 7.64
CA GLU A 190 22.24 -6.25 8.91
C GLU A 190 21.70 -4.81 8.81
N ALA A 191 22.13 -4.06 7.81
CA ALA A 191 21.70 -2.67 7.60
C ALA A 191 20.20 -2.57 7.23
N GLY A 192 19.68 -3.54 6.47
CA GLY A 192 18.31 -3.61 5.98
C GLY A 192 17.35 -4.40 6.89
N ASN A 193 17.75 -4.64 8.15
CA ASN A 193 16.93 -5.39 9.12
C ASN A 193 16.40 -6.72 8.56
N GLY A 194 17.30 -7.49 7.95
CA GLY A 194 17.00 -8.80 7.36
C GLY A 194 16.46 -8.75 5.94
N THR A 195 16.49 -7.60 5.28
CA THR A 195 16.10 -7.44 3.87
C THR A 195 17.27 -6.90 3.06
N LEU A 196 17.57 -7.55 1.95
CA LEU A 196 18.52 -7.13 0.93
C LEU A 196 17.77 -6.92 -0.38
N LEU A 197 18.10 -5.86 -1.09
CA LEU A 197 17.62 -5.58 -2.43
C LEU A 197 18.81 -5.65 -3.40
N VAL A 198 18.63 -6.34 -4.51
CA VAL A 198 19.64 -6.45 -5.58
C VAL A 198 19.09 -5.78 -6.82
N ALA A 199 19.61 -4.57 -7.13
CA ALA A 199 19.27 -3.87 -8.36
C ALA A 199 20.24 -4.29 -9.46
N ARG A 200 19.74 -4.81 -10.58
CA ARG A 200 20.52 -5.35 -11.70
C ARG A 200 20.55 -4.40 -12.88
N ALA A 201 21.72 -4.12 -13.43
CA ALA A 201 21.83 -3.48 -14.72
C ALA A 201 21.30 -4.43 -15.83
N VAL A 202 20.32 -3.95 -16.58
CA VAL A 202 19.75 -4.65 -17.73
C VAL A 202 19.66 -3.70 -18.91
N ASP A 203 19.44 -4.23 -20.10
CA ASP A 203 19.11 -3.44 -21.28
C ASP A 203 17.59 -3.47 -21.56
N ASP A 204 17.15 -2.66 -22.51
CA ASP A 204 15.75 -2.55 -22.95
C ASP A 204 15.29 -3.69 -23.88
N GLY A 205 16.09 -4.75 -24.02
CA GLY A 205 15.88 -5.83 -24.99
C GLY A 205 16.28 -5.49 -26.43
N HIS A 206 16.70 -4.24 -26.68
CA HIS A 206 17.23 -3.75 -27.96
C HIS A 206 18.72 -3.44 -27.87
N GLY A 207 19.36 -3.74 -26.74
CA GLY A 207 20.78 -3.54 -26.47
C GLY A 207 21.14 -2.16 -25.91
N ASN A 208 20.14 -1.33 -25.55
CA ASN A 208 20.41 -0.06 -24.89
C ASN A 208 20.34 -0.29 -23.35
N PRO A 209 21.38 0.14 -22.60
CA PRO A 209 21.37 -0.02 -21.15
C PRO A 209 20.30 0.87 -20.51
N LEU A 210 19.49 0.30 -19.62
CA LEU A 210 18.56 1.06 -18.78
C LEU A 210 19.33 1.88 -17.75
N GLU A 211 18.76 3.01 -17.35
CA GLU A 211 19.27 3.81 -16.25
C GLU A 211 18.90 3.21 -14.89
N GLU A 212 19.63 3.56 -13.82
CA GLU A 212 19.42 2.99 -12.46
C GLU A 212 17.98 3.03 -11.93
N PRO A 213 17.16 4.08 -12.16
CA PRO A 213 15.76 4.09 -11.70
C PRO A 213 14.92 2.94 -12.24
N ASP A 214 15.22 2.46 -13.44
CA ASP A 214 14.47 1.43 -14.17
C ASP A 214 15.08 0.03 -14.01
N TRP A 215 16.14 -0.11 -13.22
CA TRP A 215 16.74 -1.41 -12.97
C TRP A 215 15.78 -2.30 -12.17
N PRO A 216 15.54 -3.54 -12.60
CA PRO A 216 14.78 -4.50 -11.84
C PRO A 216 15.46 -4.80 -10.50
N ILE A 217 14.63 -4.99 -9.47
CA ILE A 217 15.08 -5.23 -8.10
C ILE A 217 14.60 -6.60 -7.67
N ASP A 218 15.54 -7.47 -7.34
CA ASP A 218 15.27 -8.74 -6.69
C ASP A 218 15.31 -8.53 -5.17
N ILE A 219 14.32 -9.06 -4.46
CA ILE A 219 14.23 -8.95 -3.00
C ILE A 219 14.69 -10.26 -2.37
N HIS A 220 15.62 -10.17 -1.45
CA HIS A 220 16.05 -11.27 -0.61
C HIS A 220 15.68 -10.95 0.84
N SER A 221 15.26 -11.96 1.61
CA SER A 221 14.87 -11.76 2.99
C SER A 221 15.30 -12.92 3.87
N ARG A 222 15.93 -12.61 5.00
CA ARG A 222 16.29 -13.63 6.01
C ARG A 222 15.06 -14.27 6.67
N PHE A 223 13.90 -13.60 6.58
CA PHE A 223 12.71 -14.02 7.33
C PHE A 223 11.53 -14.37 6.43
N LEU A 224 11.46 -13.75 5.24
CA LEU A 224 10.33 -13.84 4.33
C LEU A 224 10.80 -14.09 2.89
N ALA A 225 11.13 -15.33 2.58
CA ALA A 225 11.50 -15.75 1.22
C ALA A 225 10.73 -17.01 0.82
N CYS A 226 10.42 -17.14 -0.47
CA CYS A 226 9.83 -18.35 -1.01
C CYS A 226 10.90 -19.47 -1.06
N PRO A 227 10.65 -20.65 -0.47
CA PRO A 227 11.63 -21.74 -0.51
C PRO A 227 11.81 -22.35 -1.91
N GLU A 228 10.82 -22.23 -2.80
CA GLU A 228 10.88 -22.78 -4.15
C GLU A 228 11.53 -21.82 -5.16
N CYS A 229 10.96 -20.61 -5.34
CA CYS A 229 11.49 -19.64 -6.30
C CYS A 229 12.51 -18.67 -5.68
N GLY A 230 12.60 -18.58 -4.36
CA GLY A 230 13.50 -17.73 -3.58
C GLY A 230 13.23 -16.25 -3.62
N GLN A 231 12.11 -15.85 -4.19
CA GLN A 231 11.68 -14.47 -4.13
C GLN A 231 11.51 -14.03 -2.67
N GLY A 232 12.16 -12.93 -2.31
CA GLY A 232 12.03 -12.32 -1.00
C GLY A 232 10.83 -11.39 -0.95
N PHE A 233 10.25 -11.29 0.25
CA PHE A 233 9.10 -10.45 0.52
C PHE A 233 9.38 -9.52 1.68
N ARG A 234 8.64 -8.42 1.74
CA ARG A 234 8.60 -7.53 2.89
C ARG A 234 7.44 -7.92 3.80
N PRO A 235 7.55 -7.66 5.11
CA PRO A 235 6.38 -7.77 6.00
C PRO A 235 5.25 -6.89 5.47
N LEU A 236 4.06 -7.48 5.38
CA LEU A 236 2.88 -6.76 4.90
C LEU A 236 2.28 -5.88 6.00
N GLU A 237 1.98 -4.63 5.67
CA GLU A 237 1.29 -3.70 6.55
C GLU A 237 -0.25 -3.82 6.38
N PRO A 238 -1.05 -3.46 7.41
CA PRO A 238 -2.52 -3.48 7.28
C PRO A 238 -3.07 -2.66 6.10
N ARG A 239 -2.32 -1.67 5.61
CA ARG A 239 -2.71 -0.85 4.45
C ARG A 239 -2.67 -1.60 3.12
N GLU A 240 -1.82 -2.62 3.01
CA GLU A 240 -1.69 -3.46 1.81
C GLU A 240 -2.87 -4.42 1.64
N PHE A 241 -3.64 -4.63 2.71
CA PHE A 241 -4.90 -5.39 2.66
C PHE A 241 -6.12 -4.50 2.37
N SER A 242 -5.93 -3.21 2.09
CA SER A 242 -7.04 -2.29 1.87
C SER A 242 -7.26 -2.02 0.38
N PHE A 243 -8.42 -2.44 -0.13
CA PHE A 243 -8.86 -2.08 -1.48
C PHE A 243 -9.17 -0.58 -1.66
N ASN A 244 -9.14 0.21 -0.59
CA ASN A 244 -9.28 1.68 -0.61
C ASN A 244 -7.93 2.40 -0.56
N SER A 245 -6.81 1.67 -0.57
CA SER A 245 -5.46 2.21 -0.54
C SER A 245 -4.71 1.87 -1.82
N PRO A 246 -3.93 2.79 -2.39
CA PRO A 246 -3.06 2.51 -3.53
C PRO A 246 -2.09 1.35 -3.32
N LEU A 247 -1.77 1.03 -2.06
CA LEU A 247 -0.87 -0.05 -1.70
C LEU A 247 -1.52 -1.44 -1.77
N GLY A 248 -2.85 -1.52 -1.71
CA GLY A 248 -3.56 -2.80 -1.63
C GLY A 248 -4.70 -2.95 -2.63
N TRP A 249 -5.03 -1.92 -3.41
CA TRP A 249 -6.06 -2.05 -4.43
C TRP A 249 -5.55 -2.78 -5.68
N CYS A 250 -6.46 -3.29 -6.48
CA CYS A 250 -6.14 -3.82 -7.79
C CYS A 250 -5.83 -2.67 -8.76
N GLU A 251 -4.67 -2.67 -9.39
CA GLU A 251 -4.23 -1.64 -10.37
C GLU A 251 -5.16 -1.53 -11.59
N VAL A 252 -5.93 -2.59 -11.87
CA VAL A 252 -6.84 -2.62 -13.02
C VAL A 252 -8.16 -1.89 -12.76
N CYS A 253 -8.64 -1.87 -11.51
CA CYS A 253 -9.93 -1.29 -11.15
C CYS A 253 -9.85 -0.29 -9.98
N ASP A 254 -8.64 0.03 -9.49
CA ASP A 254 -8.40 0.94 -8.37
C ASP A 254 -9.27 0.64 -7.13
N GLY A 255 -9.50 -0.65 -6.88
CA GLY A 255 -10.33 -1.12 -5.77
C GLY A 255 -11.84 -0.98 -5.99
N LEU A 256 -12.29 -0.68 -7.20
CA LEU A 256 -13.71 -0.53 -7.52
C LEU A 256 -14.42 -1.86 -7.81
N GLY A 257 -13.68 -2.94 -8.08
CA GLY A 257 -14.23 -4.24 -8.46
C GLY A 257 -14.82 -4.30 -9.87
N THR A 258 -14.94 -3.15 -10.53
CA THR A 258 -15.45 -3.01 -11.89
C THR A 258 -14.55 -2.08 -12.69
N ARG A 259 -14.38 -2.36 -13.99
CA ARG A 259 -13.73 -1.44 -14.91
C ARG A 259 -14.79 -0.50 -15.50
N THR A 260 -14.58 0.80 -15.37
CA THR A 260 -15.31 1.78 -16.18
C THR A 260 -14.53 2.00 -17.47
N GLY A 261 -15.08 1.57 -18.58
CA GLY A 261 -14.52 1.76 -19.90
C GLY A 261 -15.64 1.86 -20.92
N VAL A 262 -15.35 2.52 -22.02
CA VAL A 262 -16.26 2.54 -23.16
C VAL A 262 -15.99 1.30 -23.99
N GLU A 263 -16.94 0.37 -24.01
CA GLU A 263 -16.87 -0.80 -24.88
C GLU A 263 -17.18 -0.33 -26.31
N HIS A 264 -16.23 -0.48 -27.21
CA HIS A 264 -16.41 -0.01 -28.60
C HIS A 264 -17.66 -0.61 -29.26
N GLN A 265 -18.00 -1.86 -28.92
CA GLN A 265 -19.21 -2.52 -29.40
C GLN A 265 -20.52 -1.91 -28.87
N ALA A 266 -20.48 -1.33 -27.65
CA ALA A 266 -21.66 -0.65 -27.08
C ALA A 266 -21.89 0.74 -27.67
N LEU A 267 -20.88 1.35 -28.31
CA LEU A 267 -21.02 2.62 -29.05
C LEU A 267 -21.56 2.47 -30.45
N ILE A 268 -21.39 1.29 -31.05
CA ILE A 268 -21.82 1.02 -32.42
C ILE A 268 -23.15 0.25 -32.35
N ARG A 269 -24.24 0.95 -32.57
CA ARG A 269 -25.60 0.39 -32.50
C ARG A 269 -25.85 -0.68 -33.57
N ASP A 270 -25.16 -0.58 -34.70
CA ASP A 270 -25.20 -1.55 -35.79
C ASP A 270 -23.90 -1.45 -36.59
N ALA A 271 -23.05 -2.47 -36.47
CA ALA A 271 -21.78 -2.54 -37.19
C ALA A 271 -21.92 -2.80 -38.71
N SER A 272 -23.12 -3.09 -39.19
CA SER A 272 -23.42 -3.31 -40.61
C SER A 272 -23.74 -2.01 -41.35
N LEU A 273 -23.96 -0.91 -40.64
CA LEU A 273 -24.23 0.41 -41.21
C LEU A 273 -22.90 1.16 -41.33
N SER A 274 -22.21 1.01 -42.44
CA SER A 274 -21.03 1.79 -42.81
C SER A 274 -21.43 2.96 -43.72
#